data_428512751c34700d3a9ec6948faa8f96
#
_entry.id   428512751c34700d3a9ec6948faa8f96
#
_cell.length_a   1.000
_cell.length_b   1.000
_cell.length_c   1.000
_cell.angle_alpha   90.00
_cell.angle_beta   90.00
_cell.angle_gamma   90.00
#
_symmetry.space_group_name_H-M   'P 1'
#
loop_
_entity.id
_entity.type
_entity.pdbx_description
1 polymer ?
#
loop_
_entity_poly.entity_id
_entity_poly.type
_entity_poly.pdbx_seq_one_letter_code
_entity_poly.pdbx_strand_id
1 'polypeptide(L)'
;LNSPPGKRSTAARKKREAAILARSFWNSISSLDDLWKLMKESWSLEPTKNIKQDFIRPHDRTLSAEGLRVGGNLGHMVNNLLKCHLGLRDFDDRDSYTNKRIELPGILLANLFRQYFSKLVKDMRNSIMKEFNSNHGTMTVQNIINETNIYKLLKSTTIETGIKFALATGNWGIKTSSNKVGIAQVLSRLNFTSTLSHLRRLSTPNEKTGKLIAPRKLHNTQWGVVCPAETPEGGSVGLVKNLAIMTQVTGMTSSKPIYDKILKMDLIELKDIGDSEENIIRFDQIHEYGKIFINGNWVGIHENIQEVLGKLRHLRRVAVINIHTSISWNITNNELNIYTDGGRCTRPLLIVDKETKRGKEINKLRISEQDIEKIDSKDYKWNNLVLKSLNKFNNMKYSDITKQDIEEGVIEFVDVEESHSCLISMFPKNLDEDKYYTHCEIHPSSILGVCASTIPFPDHNQSPRNTYQSAMGKQAMGVYCSNFRTRMDTLGHVLSYPNKPLVMPFNSKFINMDTLPNGINAVIAIGSYSGYNQEDSVIMNKSAVDRGLFRSTFYRSYREDEKKNQSSGKEEKFMNPDKKYTKNMKPCNYEKLESNGFVKENTYVDGDDIIIGKVFPIKSTG
;
A
#
# COMPACT_ATOMS: atom_id res chain seq x y z
N LEU A 1 34.59 4.49 19.72
CA LEU A 1 35.77 3.73 19.31
C LEU A 1 35.43 2.25 19.16
N ASN A 2 34.65 1.87 18.13
CA ASN A 2 34.48 0.48 17.72
C ASN A 2 34.44 0.44 16.20
N SER A 3 35.54 -0.03 15.62
CA SER A 3 35.63 -0.35 14.19
C SER A 3 34.57 -1.39 13.82
N PRO A 4 33.90 -1.30 12.68
CA PRO A 4 32.91 -2.29 12.26
C PRO A 4 33.61 -3.61 11.97
N PRO A 5 33.04 -4.74 12.37
CA PRO A 5 33.63 -6.06 12.14
C PRO A 5 33.68 -6.37 10.64
N GLY A 6 34.88 -6.77 10.18
CA GLY A 6 35.16 -7.02 8.77
C GLY A 6 34.22 -8.05 8.13
N LYS A 7 34.00 -7.91 6.82
CA LYS A 7 33.07 -8.70 5.98
C LYS A 7 33.23 -10.24 6.08
N ARG A 8 34.35 -10.77 6.56
CA ARG A 8 34.57 -12.20 6.82
C ARG A 8 33.79 -12.74 8.03
N SER A 9 33.56 -11.93 9.05
CA SER A 9 32.83 -12.34 10.26
C SER A 9 31.32 -12.49 10.00
N THR A 10 30.75 -11.69 9.11
CA THR A 10 29.31 -11.72 8.78
C THR A 10 28.91 -12.94 7.97
N ALA A 11 29.75 -13.40 7.04
CA ALA A 11 29.46 -14.61 6.26
C ALA A 11 29.59 -15.90 7.12
N ALA A 12 30.58 -15.94 8.01
CA ALA A 12 30.76 -17.05 8.97
C ALA A 12 29.64 -17.07 10.02
N ARG A 13 29.20 -15.90 10.48
CA ARG A 13 28.08 -15.75 11.42
C ARG A 13 26.75 -16.18 10.79
N LYS A 14 26.45 -15.77 9.54
CA LYS A 14 25.26 -16.19 8.80
C LYS A 14 25.25 -17.70 8.52
N LYS A 15 26.42 -18.31 8.23
CA LYS A 15 26.55 -19.77 8.11
C LYS A 15 26.28 -20.47 9.43
N ARG A 16 26.74 -19.93 10.55
CA ARG A 16 26.49 -20.49 11.89
C ARG A 16 25.02 -20.38 12.29
N GLU A 17 24.40 -19.23 12.04
CA GLU A 17 22.97 -19.00 12.31
C GLU A 17 22.07 -19.91 11.45
N ALA A 18 22.41 -20.11 10.17
CA ALA A 18 21.72 -21.05 9.30
C ALA A 18 21.91 -22.52 9.75
N ALA A 19 23.10 -22.86 10.25
CA ALA A 19 23.37 -24.20 10.78
C ALA A 19 22.65 -24.47 12.11
N ILE A 20 22.50 -23.44 12.96
CA ILE A 20 21.75 -23.53 14.23
C ILE A 20 20.25 -23.70 13.94
N LEU A 21 19.72 -22.92 13.00
CA LEU A 21 18.32 -23.03 12.55
C LEU A 21 18.04 -24.39 11.90
N ALA A 22 18.93 -24.87 11.03
CA ALA A 22 18.82 -26.19 10.43
C ALA A 22 18.88 -27.31 11.47
N ARG A 23 19.72 -27.16 12.50
CA ARG A 23 19.87 -28.15 13.57
C ARG A 23 18.68 -28.15 14.53
N SER A 24 18.11 -26.98 14.89
CA SER A 24 16.90 -26.89 15.70
C SER A 24 15.69 -27.45 14.96
N PHE A 25 15.59 -27.19 13.65
CA PHE A 25 14.56 -27.74 12.78
C PHE A 25 14.70 -29.28 12.64
N TRP A 26 15.94 -29.77 12.52
CA TRP A 26 16.22 -31.21 12.43
C TRP A 26 15.90 -31.95 13.74
N ASN A 27 16.23 -31.38 14.88
CA ASN A 27 15.96 -31.99 16.20
C ASN A 27 14.47 -32.05 16.54
N SER A 28 13.60 -31.26 15.84
CA SER A 28 12.14 -31.29 16.01
C SER A 28 11.44 -32.27 15.06
N ILE A 29 12.19 -32.96 14.16
CA ILE A 29 11.63 -33.86 13.15
C ILE A 29 12.23 -35.22 13.31
N SER A 30 11.46 -36.18 13.81
CA SER A 30 11.89 -37.56 14.01
C SER A 30 11.55 -38.50 12.84
N SER A 31 10.61 -38.09 11.98
CA SER A 31 10.20 -38.89 10.81
C SER A 31 9.75 -38.01 9.63
N LEU A 32 9.67 -38.61 8.43
CA LEU A 32 9.12 -37.97 7.23
C LEU A 32 7.66 -37.60 7.40
N ASP A 33 6.94 -38.37 8.20
CA ASP A 33 5.53 -38.07 8.55
C ASP A 33 5.40 -36.89 9.48
N ASP A 34 6.35 -36.68 10.40
CA ASP A 34 6.41 -35.50 11.25
C ASP A 34 6.74 -34.24 10.43
N LEU A 35 7.62 -34.35 9.43
CA LEU A 35 7.88 -33.27 8.46
C LEU A 35 6.62 -32.94 7.64
N TRP A 36 5.91 -33.96 7.18
CA TRP A 36 4.64 -33.80 6.48
C TRP A 36 3.55 -33.22 7.39
N LYS A 37 3.52 -33.61 8.64
CA LYS A 37 2.56 -33.11 9.64
C LYS A 37 2.83 -31.64 9.99
N LEU A 38 4.07 -31.27 10.24
CA LEU A 38 4.52 -29.87 10.44
C LEU A 38 4.28 -29.00 9.21
N MET A 39 4.54 -29.53 8.01
CA MET A 39 4.24 -28.84 6.76
C MET A 39 2.72 -28.72 6.54
N LYS A 40 1.93 -29.71 6.91
CA LYS A 40 0.45 -29.64 6.88
C LYS A 40 -0.07 -28.66 7.92
N GLU A 41 0.46 -28.65 9.13
CA GLU A 41 0.04 -27.74 10.20
C GLU A 41 0.43 -26.28 9.90
N SER A 42 1.58 -26.03 9.31
CA SER A 42 1.94 -24.69 8.80
C SER A 42 1.11 -24.26 7.58
N TRP A 43 0.53 -25.20 6.85
CA TRP A 43 -0.37 -24.97 5.71
C TRP A 43 -1.84 -24.94 6.11
N SER A 44 -2.21 -25.45 7.29
CA SER A 44 -3.59 -25.43 7.83
C SER A 44 -4.06 -24.05 8.31
N LEU A 45 -3.22 -23.05 8.23
CA LEU A 45 -3.59 -21.63 8.40
C LEU A 45 -4.36 -21.06 7.18
N GLU A 46 -4.59 -21.84 6.12
CA GLU A 46 -5.49 -21.46 5.02
C GLU A 46 -6.85 -22.15 5.19
N PRO A 47 -7.95 -21.38 5.38
CA PRO A 47 -9.31 -21.94 5.53
C PRO A 47 -9.82 -22.67 4.28
N THR A 48 -9.09 -22.62 3.17
CA THR A 48 -9.51 -23.19 1.88
C THR A 48 -9.24 -24.68 1.69
N LYS A 49 -8.51 -25.36 2.57
CA LYS A 49 -8.18 -26.79 2.37
C LYS A 49 -9.18 -27.77 2.94
N ASN A 50 -9.86 -27.43 4.02
CA ASN A 50 -10.90 -28.29 4.59
C ASN A 50 -12.12 -28.36 3.67
N ILE A 51 -12.43 -27.29 2.94
CA ILE A 51 -13.54 -27.22 1.99
C ILE A 51 -13.41 -28.27 0.87
N LYS A 52 -12.22 -28.55 0.36
CA LYS A 52 -12.04 -29.56 -0.71
C LYS A 52 -12.17 -31.01 -0.23
N GLN A 53 -11.86 -31.29 1.04
CA GLN A 53 -11.99 -32.65 1.58
C GLN A 53 -13.43 -32.97 1.98
N ASP A 54 -14.18 -31.97 2.50
CA ASP A 54 -15.59 -32.15 2.86
C ASP A 54 -16.52 -32.29 1.62
N PHE A 55 -16.13 -31.66 0.49
CA PHE A 55 -16.86 -31.81 -0.79
C PHE A 55 -16.68 -33.19 -1.45
N ILE A 56 -15.69 -33.99 -1.10
CA ILE A 56 -15.34 -35.27 -1.75
C ILE A 56 -15.93 -36.49 -1.00
N ARG A 57 -16.54 -36.32 0.18
CA ARG A 57 -17.17 -37.42 0.93
C ARG A 57 -18.69 -37.37 0.87
N PRO A 58 -19.33 -38.12 -0.04
CA PRO A 58 -20.80 -38.09 -0.18
C PRO A 58 -21.57 -38.84 0.92
N HIS A 59 -20.93 -39.33 1.96
CA HIS A 59 -21.56 -40.22 2.93
C HIS A 59 -21.70 -39.71 4.38
N ASP A 60 -21.11 -38.54 4.75
CA ASP A 60 -21.38 -37.93 6.05
C ASP A 60 -22.56 -36.96 5.95
N ARG A 61 -23.73 -37.38 6.45
CA ARG A 61 -24.98 -36.60 6.44
C ARG A 61 -25.02 -35.41 7.40
N THR A 62 -23.97 -35.15 8.14
CA THR A 62 -23.80 -33.94 8.95
C THR A 62 -22.84 -33.02 8.27
N LEU A 63 -23.33 -32.09 7.45
CA LEU A 63 -22.57 -30.96 6.99
C LEU A 63 -22.07 -30.20 8.24
N SER A 64 -20.74 -29.99 8.34
CA SER A 64 -20.20 -29.11 9.35
C SER A 64 -20.79 -27.70 9.20
N ALA A 65 -20.88 -26.92 10.28
CA ALA A 65 -21.37 -25.54 10.22
C ALA A 65 -20.64 -24.70 9.13
N GLU A 66 -19.42 -25.05 8.83
CA GLU A 66 -18.59 -24.45 7.79
C GLU A 66 -19.00 -24.90 6.38
N GLY A 67 -19.39 -26.15 6.20
CA GLY A 67 -19.94 -26.67 4.96
C GLY A 67 -21.31 -26.06 4.62
N LEU A 68 -22.16 -25.82 5.60
CA LEU A 68 -23.44 -25.10 5.42
C LEU A 68 -23.24 -23.64 5.02
N ARG A 69 -22.22 -22.95 5.57
CA ARG A 69 -21.88 -21.58 5.14
C ARG A 69 -21.42 -21.53 3.69
N VAL A 70 -20.60 -22.48 3.26
CA VAL A 70 -20.14 -22.57 1.86
C VAL A 70 -21.29 -22.87 0.92
N GLY A 71 -22.18 -23.81 1.27
CA GLY A 71 -23.38 -24.12 0.50
C GLY A 71 -24.33 -22.92 0.41
N GLY A 72 -24.56 -22.21 1.51
CA GLY A 72 -25.37 -20.98 1.55
C GLY A 72 -24.79 -19.88 0.68
N ASN A 73 -23.49 -19.64 0.73
CA ASN A 73 -22.81 -18.66 -0.12
C ASN A 73 -22.93 -19.00 -1.61
N LEU A 74 -22.73 -20.25 -2.00
CA LEU A 74 -22.88 -20.69 -3.39
C LEU A 74 -24.31 -20.51 -3.86
N GLY A 75 -25.29 -20.91 -3.04
CA GLY A 75 -26.73 -20.73 -3.34
C GLY A 75 -27.06 -19.25 -3.54
N HIS A 76 -26.56 -18.36 -2.69
CA HIS A 76 -26.73 -16.91 -2.82
C HIS A 76 -26.08 -16.36 -4.11
N MET A 77 -24.87 -16.77 -4.45
CA MET A 77 -24.20 -16.40 -5.69
C MET A 77 -24.99 -16.84 -6.93
N VAL A 78 -25.47 -18.08 -6.95
CA VAL A 78 -26.28 -18.61 -8.05
C VAL A 78 -27.60 -17.83 -8.16
N ASN A 79 -28.28 -17.58 -7.04
CA ASN A 79 -29.53 -16.80 -7.02
C ASN A 79 -29.31 -15.39 -7.58
N ASN A 80 -28.22 -14.69 -7.19
CA ASN A 80 -27.88 -13.37 -7.73
C ASN A 80 -27.59 -13.41 -9.23
N LEU A 81 -26.88 -14.45 -9.71
CA LEU A 81 -26.62 -14.64 -11.13
C LEU A 81 -27.93 -14.87 -11.92
N LEU A 82 -28.80 -15.69 -11.40
CA LEU A 82 -30.12 -15.95 -12.03
C LEU A 82 -30.99 -14.69 -12.04
N LYS A 83 -30.99 -13.89 -10.96
CA LYS A 83 -31.69 -12.61 -10.91
C LYS A 83 -31.17 -11.64 -11.97
N CYS A 84 -29.84 -11.56 -12.17
CA CYS A 84 -29.25 -10.76 -13.24
C CYS A 84 -29.65 -11.27 -14.63
N HIS A 85 -29.67 -12.60 -14.83
CA HIS A 85 -30.07 -13.21 -16.11
C HIS A 85 -31.53 -12.91 -16.44
N LEU A 86 -32.41 -12.92 -15.44
CA LEU A 86 -33.83 -12.62 -15.58
C LEU A 86 -34.14 -11.11 -15.64
N GLY A 87 -33.14 -10.25 -15.53
CA GLY A 87 -33.33 -8.79 -15.50
C GLY A 87 -33.98 -8.25 -14.23
N LEU A 88 -34.00 -9.02 -13.14
CA LEU A 88 -34.52 -8.63 -11.83
C LEU A 88 -33.48 -7.87 -10.99
N ARG A 89 -32.23 -7.91 -11.40
CA ARG A 89 -31.11 -7.21 -10.77
C ARG A 89 -30.15 -6.72 -11.84
N ASP A 90 -29.61 -5.51 -11.66
CA ASP A 90 -28.54 -4.98 -12.51
C ASP A 90 -27.21 -5.72 -12.28
N PHE A 91 -26.33 -5.67 -13.28
CA PHE A 91 -24.97 -6.19 -13.16
C PHE A 91 -24.14 -5.34 -12.20
N ASP A 92 -23.28 -5.99 -11.44
CA ASP A 92 -22.32 -5.30 -10.59
C ASP A 92 -21.33 -4.48 -11.43
N ASP A 93 -21.09 -3.23 -11.04
CA ASP A 93 -20.16 -2.35 -11.72
C ASP A 93 -18.71 -2.69 -11.34
N ARG A 94 -17.92 -3.15 -12.32
CA ARG A 94 -16.51 -3.47 -12.15
C ARG A 94 -15.64 -2.24 -11.88
N ASP A 95 -16.07 -1.07 -12.32
CA ASP A 95 -15.30 0.17 -12.19
C ASP A 95 -15.60 0.91 -10.90
N SER A 96 -16.64 0.52 -10.18
CA SER A 96 -16.92 1.00 -8.83
C SER A 96 -15.81 0.66 -7.86
N TYR A 97 -15.42 1.63 -7.03
CA TYR A 97 -14.42 1.43 -5.97
C TYR A 97 -14.92 0.59 -4.80
N THR A 98 -16.21 0.30 -4.71
CA THR A 98 -16.77 -0.71 -3.80
C THR A 98 -16.19 -2.09 -4.09
N ASN A 99 -16.03 -2.41 -5.39
CA ASN A 99 -15.57 -3.71 -5.88
C ASN A 99 -14.05 -3.76 -6.12
N LYS A 100 -13.32 -2.68 -5.84
CA LYS A 100 -11.87 -2.61 -6.02
C LYS A 100 -11.14 -2.67 -4.68
N ARG A 101 -9.98 -3.34 -4.69
CA ARG A 101 -9.06 -3.41 -3.56
C ARG A 101 -7.66 -3.01 -4.03
N ILE A 102 -6.97 -2.25 -3.18
CA ILE A 102 -5.59 -1.82 -3.44
C ILE A 102 -4.67 -2.84 -2.77
N GLU A 103 -3.79 -3.43 -3.56
CA GLU A 103 -2.76 -4.33 -3.03
C GLU A 103 -1.69 -3.51 -2.29
N LEU A 104 -1.62 -3.72 -0.99
CA LEU A 104 -0.62 -3.09 -0.11
C LEU A 104 0.74 -3.79 -0.24
N PRO A 105 1.86 -3.08 0.03
CA PRO A 105 3.21 -3.64 -0.02
C PRO A 105 3.38 -4.90 0.84
N GLY A 106 2.74 -4.96 2.01
CA GLY A 106 2.80 -6.12 2.89
C GLY A 106 2.23 -7.39 2.26
N ILE A 107 1.08 -7.30 1.60
CA ILE A 107 0.44 -8.43 0.91
C ILE A 107 1.28 -8.84 -0.31
N LEU A 108 1.79 -7.86 -1.07
CA LEU A 108 2.64 -8.12 -2.23
C LEU A 108 3.93 -8.84 -1.83
N LEU A 109 4.60 -8.39 -0.77
CA LEU A 109 5.82 -9.03 -0.25
C LEU A 109 5.54 -10.42 0.33
N ALA A 110 4.43 -10.60 1.06
CA ALA A 110 4.04 -11.89 1.60
C ALA A 110 3.78 -12.91 0.48
N ASN A 111 3.07 -12.51 -0.58
CA ASN A 111 2.82 -13.37 -1.73
C ASN A 111 4.10 -13.72 -2.49
N LEU A 112 5.02 -12.76 -2.63
CA LEU A 112 6.33 -12.99 -3.25
C LEU A 112 7.17 -13.97 -2.42
N PHE A 113 7.23 -13.77 -1.10
CA PHE A 113 7.92 -14.67 -0.18
C PHE A 113 7.36 -16.08 -0.26
N ARG A 114 6.02 -16.24 -0.23
CA ARG A 114 5.35 -17.53 -0.34
C ARG A 114 5.70 -18.26 -1.64
N GLN A 115 5.78 -17.53 -2.77
CA GLN A 115 6.17 -18.12 -4.06
C GLN A 115 7.61 -18.63 -4.02
N TYR A 116 8.56 -17.83 -3.52
CA TYR A 116 9.97 -18.24 -3.44
C TYR A 116 10.21 -19.31 -2.38
N PHE A 117 9.47 -19.30 -1.28
CA PHE A 117 9.49 -20.38 -0.30
C PHE A 117 8.97 -21.69 -0.90
N SER A 118 7.86 -21.68 -1.60
CA SER A 118 7.33 -22.84 -2.32
C SER A 118 8.30 -23.36 -3.38
N LYS A 119 8.99 -22.45 -4.07
CA LYS A 119 10.05 -22.81 -5.00
C LYS A 119 11.23 -23.48 -4.29
N LEU A 120 11.68 -22.92 -3.17
CA LEU A 120 12.76 -23.50 -2.36
C LEU A 120 12.44 -24.94 -1.95
N VAL A 121 11.21 -25.17 -1.43
CA VAL A 121 10.74 -26.51 -1.04
C VAL A 121 10.69 -27.45 -2.23
N LYS A 122 10.21 -26.99 -3.39
CA LYS A 122 10.16 -27.77 -4.63
C LYS A 122 11.56 -28.13 -5.14
N ASP A 123 12.48 -27.16 -5.13
CA ASP A 123 13.87 -27.35 -5.58
C ASP A 123 14.60 -28.32 -4.65
N MET A 124 14.40 -28.21 -3.33
CA MET A 124 14.93 -29.13 -2.33
C MET A 124 14.41 -30.56 -2.58
N ARG A 125 13.09 -30.73 -2.73
CA ARG A 125 12.49 -32.03 -3.06
C ARG A 125 13.07 -32.64 -4.33
N ASN A 126 13.18 -31.82 -5.39
CA ASN A 126 13.76 -32.31 -6.65
C ASN A 126 15.23 -32.69 -6.53
N SER A 127 16.02 -31.99 -5.69
CA SER A 127 17.42 -32.32 -5.43
C SER A 127 17.53 -33.62 -4.66
N ILE A 128 16.72 -33.85 -3.63
CA ILE A 128 16.67 -35.11 -2.88
C ILE A 128 16.27 -36.27 -3.80
N MET A 129 15.24 -36.08 -4.63
CA MET A 129 14.81 -37.11 -5.59
C MET A 129 15.88 -37.45 -6.62
N LYS A 130 16.66 -36.48 -7.08
CA LYS A 130 17.80 -36.71 -7.99
C LYS A 130 18.88 -37.54 -7.32
N GLU A 131 19.26 -37.19 -6.09
CA GLU A 131 20.25 -37.98 -5.33
C GLU A 131 19.74 -39.38 -5.03
N PHE A 132 18.48 -39.56 -4.68
CA PHE A 132 17.86 -40.86 -4.48
C PHE A 132 17.89 -41.71 -5.75
N ASN A 133 17.51 -41.17 -6.89
CA ASN A 133 17.48 -41.85 -8.17
C ASN A 133 18.91 -42.18 -8.69
N SER A 134 19.89 -41.29 -8.46
CA SER A 134 21.27 -41.52 -8.88
C SER A 134 21.92 -42.70 -8.14
N ASN A 135 21.49 -42.99 -6.92
CA ASN A 135 21.96 -44.08 -6.09
C ASN A 135 21.11 -45.36 -6.22
N HIS A 136 20.36 -45.51 -7.31
CA HIS A 136 19.50 -46.68 -7.60
C HIS A 136 18.52 -47.08 -6.48
N GLY A 137 18.13 -46.11 -5.64
CA GLY A 137 17.19 -46.34 -4.54
C GLY A 137 17.74 -47.16 -3.36
N THR A 138 19.04 -47.43 -3.33
CA THR A 138 19.69 -48.24 -2.27
C THR A 138 19.97 -47.43 -0.98
N MET A 139 19.99 -46.11 -1.05
CA MET A 139 20.24 -45.25 0.12
C MET A 139 18.95 -44.83 0.80
N THR A 140 18.92 -44.85 2.12
CA THR A 140 17.86 -44.26 2.92
C THR A 140 17.95 -42.73 2.88
N VAL A 141 16.84 -42.06 3.06
CA VAL A 141 16.78 -40.57 3.07
C VAL A 141 17.72 -39.96 4.12
N GLN A 142 17.94 -40.67 5.25
CA GLN A 142 18.89 -40.28 6.30
C GLN A 142 20.35 -40.27 5.83
N ASN A 143 20.73 -41.14 4.93
CA ASN A 143 22.08 -41.20 4.37
C ASN A 143 22.30 -40.14 3.28
N ILE A 144 21.23 -39.68 2.61
CA ILE A 144 21.27 -38.62 1.59
C ILE A 144 21.39 -37.26 2.24
N ILE A 145 20.73 -37.04 3.41
CA ILE A 145 20.72 -35.76 4.11
C ILE A 145 21.79 -35.76 5.22
N ASN A 146 23.03 -35.42 4.86
CA ASN A 146 24.16 -35.29 5.76
C ASN A 146 24.54 -33.82 5.99
N GLU A 147 25.28 -33.53 7.06
CA GLU A 147 25.80 -32.18 7.35
C GLU A 147 26.57 -31.55 6.18
N THR A 148 27.24 -32.37 5.38
CA THR A 148 28.02 -31.95 4.21
C THR A 148 27.15 -31.67 2.98
N ASN A 149 26.03 -32.38 2.81
CA ASN A 149 25.18 -32.29 1.62
C ASN A 149 23.99 -31.35 1.79
N ILE A 150 23.57 -31.06 3.02
CA ILE A 150 22.41 -30.22 3.29
C ILE A 150 22.51 -28.84 2.61
N TYR A 151 23.70 -28.27 2.52
CA TYR A 151 23.93 -26.98 1.85
C TYR A 151 23.82 -27.05 0.33
N LYS A 152 24.02 -28.24 -0.27
CA LYS A 152 23.80 -28.45 -1.71
C LYS A 152 22.34 -28.67 -2.01
N LEU A 153 21.62 -29.35 -1.12
CA LEU A 153 20.20 -29.65 -1.24
C LEU A 153 19.36 -28.40 -0.95
N LEU A 154 19.75 -27.64 0.07
CA LEU A 154 19.07 -26.41 0.47
C LEU A 154 19.80 -25.18 -0.11
N LYS A 155 19.28 -24.63 -1.20
CA LYS A 155 19.80 -23.39 -1.80
C LYS A 155 19.33 -22.17 -0.99
N SER A 156 20.04 -21.84 0.08
CA SER A 156 19.70 -20.74 1.00
C SER A 156 19.51 -19.37 0.33
N THR A 157 20.15 -19.16 -0.83
CA THR A 157 20.09 -17.88 -1.57
C THR A 157 18.84 -17.71 -2.44
N THR A 158 18.01 -18.76 -2.60
CA THR A 158 16.85 -18.72 -3.51
C THR A 158 15.87 -17.60 -3.15
N ILE A 159 15.53 -17.46 -1.87
CA ILE A 159 14.58 -16.44 -1.40
C ILE A 159 15.23 -15.05 -1.50
N GLU A 160 16.45 -14.90 -1.00
CA GLU A 160 17.16 -13.61 -1.01
C GLU A 160 17.34 -13.07 -2.44
N THR A 161 17.84 -13.92 -3.34
CA THR A 161 18.05 -13.54 -4.75
C THR A 161 16.73 -13.20 -5.43
N GLY A 162 15.66 -13.95 -5.14
CA GLY A 162 14.35 -13.73 -5.70
C GLY A 162 13.72 -12.40 -5.25
N ILE A 163 13.78 -12.09 -3.96
CA ILE A 163 13.26 -10.83 -3.44
C ILE A 163 14.10 -9.64 -3.96
N LYS A 164 15.44 -9.76 -3.95
CA LYS A 164 16.32 -8.73 -4.51
C LYS A 164 16.02 -8.47 -5.99
N PHE A 165 15.81 -9.51 -6.79
CA PHE A 165 15.46 -9.39 -8.19
C PHE A 165 14.13 -8.66 -8.38
N ALA A 166 13.09 -9.04 -7.64
CA ALA A 166 11.78 -8.40 -7.73
C ALA A 166 11.82 -6.92 -7.35
N LEU A 167 12.55 -6.56 -6.28
CA LEU A 167 12.70 -5.17 -5.83
C LEU A 167 13.56 -4.34 -6.80
N ALA A 168 14.57 -4.94 -7.42
CA ALA A 168 15.46 -4.23 -8.35
C ALA A 168 14.82 -4.00 -9.72
N THR A 169 14.07 -4.97 -10.23
CA THR A 169 13.50 -4.93 -11.59
C THR A 169 12.03 -4.52 -11.66
N GLY A 170 11.33 -4.56 -10.52
CA GLY A 170 9.88 -4.36 -10.48
C GLY A 170 9.05 -5.54 -11.01
N ASN A 171 9.70 -6.64 -11.41
CA ASN A 171 9.05 -7.85 -11.89
C ASN A 171 8.68 -8.75 -10.72
N TRP A 172 7.40 -8.86 -10.43
CA TRP A 172 6.89 -9.49 -9.21
C TRP A 172 6.40 -10.90 -9.47
N GLY A 173 7.18 -11.87 -9.04
CA GLY A 173 6.84 -13.29 -9.16
C GLY A 173 7.92 -14.14 -9.83
N ILE A 174 7.71 -15.46 -9.83
CA ILE A 174 8.53 -16.43 -10.52
C ILE A 174 8.08 -16.47 -11.99
N LYS A 175 9.01 -16.55 -12.95
CA LYS A 175 8.77 -16.55 -14.41
C LYS A 175 7.80 -17.65 -14.89
N THR A 176 6.56 -17.56 -14.50
CA THR A 176 5.43 -18.33 -15.02
C THR A 176 4.32 -17.35 -15.36
N SER A 177 3.44 -17.67 -16.21
CA SER A 177 2.43 -16.91 -16.96
C SER A 177 1.71 -15.70 -16.31
N SER A 178 2.01 -15.30 -15.09
CA SER A 178 1.31 -14.24 -14.34
C SER A 178 2.23 -13.25 -13.62
N ASN A 179 3.38 -12.89 -14.21
CA ASN A 179 4.25 -11.88 -13.60
C ASN A 179 3.61 -10.49 -13.68
N LYS A 180 3.44 -9.86 -12.52
CA LYS A 180 3.11 -8.45 -12.45
C LYS A 180 4.37 -7.63 -12.69
N VAL A 181 4.31 -6.66 -13.60
CA VAL A 181 5.44 -5.79 -13.98
C VAL A 181 5.23 -4.40 -13.42
N GLY A 182 6.31 -3.72 -13.04
CA GLY A 182 6.28 -2.33 -12.58
C GLY A 182 5.71 -2.14 -11.18
N ILE A 183 5.75 -3.18 -10.32
CA ILE A 183 5.32 -3.10 -8.94
C ILE A 183 6.29 -2.26 -8.11
N ALA A 184 7.59 -2.58 -8.15
CA ALA A 184 8.62 -1.73 -7.56
C ALA A 184 9.10 -0.72 -8.60
N GLN A 185 9.16 0.54 -8.21
CA GLN A 185 9.60 1.66 -9.04
C GLN A 185 10.61 2.50 -8.28
N VAL A 186 11.55 3.12 -8.99
CA VAL A 186 12.47 4.08 -8.39
C VAL A 186 11.68 5.30 -7.93
N LEU A 187 11.81 5.66 -6.66
CA LEU A 187 11.08 6.81 -6.10
C LEU A 187 11.53 8.11 -6.77
N SER A 188 10.57 8.90 -7.24
CA SER A 188 10.84 10.20 -7.85
C SER A 188 11.42 11.16 -6.79
N ARG A 189 12.58 11.75 -7.11
CA ARG A 189 13.25 12.76 -6.29
C ARG A 189 13.50 14.06 -7.07
N LEU A 190 12.58 14.40 -7.99
CA LEU A 190 12.67 15.67 -8.73
C LEU A 190 12.38 16.86 -7.81
N ASN A 191 11.33 16.76 -7.03
CA ASN A 191 10.97 17.71 -5.98
C ASN A 191 10.19 17.00 -4.87
N PHE A 192 9.93 17.69 -3.78
CA PHE A 192 9.25 17.11 -2.62
C PHE A 192 7.79 16.70 -2.94
N THR A 193 7.07 17.53 -3.68
CA THR A 193 5.69 17.25 -4.09
C THR A 193 5.60 16.02 -5.00
N SER A 194 6.53 15.86 -5.94
CA SER A 194 6.62 14.67 -6.80
C SER A 194 6.86 13.39 -5.98
N THR A 195 7.71 13.46 -4.96
CA THR A 195 7.97 12.33 -4.06
C THR A 195 6.71 11.92 -3.31
N LEU A 196 6.00 12.88 -2.71
CA LEU A 196 4.73 12.60 -2.01
C LEU A 196 3.67 12.01 -2.94
N SER A 197 3.52 12.58 -4.13
CA SER A 197 2.57 12.08 -5.13
C SER A 197 2.92 10.66 -5.57
N HIS A 198 4.20 10.34 -5.76
CA HIS A 198 4.63 8.99 -6.16
C HIS A 198 4.32 7.94 -5.10
N LEU A 199 4.46 8.27 -3.81
CA LEU A 199 4.13 7.38 -2.70
C LEU A 199 2.62 7.11 -2.57
N ARG A 200 1.78 7.98 -3.12
CA ARG A 200 0.32 7.89 -3.06
C ARG A 200 -0.32 7.50 -4.41
N ARG A 201 0.46 6.92 -5.30
CA ARG A 201 0.03 6.59 -6.66
C ARG A 201 -0.61 5.21 -6.73
N LEU A 202 -1.71 5.12 -7.50
CA LEU A 202 -2.41 3.90 -7.82
C LEU A 202 -2.16 3.54 -9.27
N SER A 203 -1.85 2.27 -9.54
CA SER A 203 -1.70 1.75 -10.91
C SER A 203 -2.70 0.64 -11.14
N THR A 204 -3.49 0.77 -12.21
CA THR A 204 -4.40 -0.29 -12.64
C THR A 204 -3.65 -1.25 -13.56
N PRO A 205 -3.67 -2.57 -13.33
CA PRO A 205 -2.90 -3.56 -14.07
C PRO A 205 -3.53 -3.91 -15.43
N ASN A 206 -3.95 -2.92 -16.20
CA ASN A 206 -4.50 -3.08 -17.53
C ASN A 206 -3.45 -2.81 -18.60
N GLU A 207 -3.57 -3.47 -19.76
CA GLU A 207 -2.73 -3.15 -20.91
C GLU A 207 -2.93 -1.69 -21.33
N LYS A 208 -1.82 -0.96 -21.40
CA LYS A 208 -1.83 0.48 -21.76
C LYS A 208 -2.28 0.71 -23.20
N THR A 209 -2.10 -0.28 -24.06
CA THR A 209 -2.48 -0.26 -25.47
C THR A 209 -3.95 -0.57 -25.70
N GLY A 210 -4.65 -1.10 -24.69
CA GLY A 210 -6.08 -1.41 -24.77
C GLY A 210 -6.95 -0.16 -24.93
N LYS A 211 -7.92 -0.22 -25.84
CA LYS A 211 -8.89 0.86 -26.11
C LYS A 211 -10.06 0.89 -25.11
N LEU A 212 -9.94 0.22 -23.94
CA LEU A 212 -10.98 0.20 -22.92
C LEU A 212 -11.17 1.59 -22.32
N ILE A 213 -12.36 2.15 -22.50
CA ILE A 213 -12.69 3.51 -22.06
C ILE A 213 -13.18 3.49 -20.59
N ALA A 214 -13.96 2.47 -20.20
CA ALA A 214 -14.61 2.42 -18.90
C ALA A 214 -13.68 2.61 -17.69
N PRO A 215 -12.53 1.90 -17.56
CA PRO A 215 -11.63 2.07 -16.41
C PRO A 215 -10.88 3.41 -16.40
N ARG A 216 -10.93 4.18 -17.50
CA ARG A 216 -10.27 5.48 -17.63
C ARG A 216 -11.17 6.65 -17.24
N LYS A 217 -12.49 6.45 -17.29
CA LYS A 217 -13.46 7.49 -16.93
C LYS A 217 -13.41 7.81 -15.43
N LEU A 218 -13.73 9.06 -15.10
CA LEU A 218 -14.01 9.45 -13.72
C LEU A 218 -15.28 8.75 -13.26
N HIS A 219 -15.21 8.05 -12.14
CA HIS A 219 -16.33 7.31 -11.57
C HIS A 219 -16.87 8.00 -10.32
N ASN A 220 -18.17 7.96 -10.10
CA ASN A 220 -18.82 8.61 -8.95
C ASN A 220 -18.24 8.14 -7.60
N THR A 221 -17.90 6.85 -7.49
CA THR A 221 -17.33 6.26 -6.28
C THR A 221 -15.89 6.67 -5.99
N GLN A 222 -15.27 7.48 -6.85
CA GLN A 222 -13.96 8.08 -6.61
C GLN A 222 -14.02 9.31 -5.70
N TRP A 223 -15.22 9.86 -5.45
CA TRP A 223 -15.38 11.05 -4.62
C TRP A 223 -14.70 10.93 -3.26
N GLY A 224 -13.79 11.85 -2.98
CA GLY A 224 -13.04 11.91 -1.72
C GLY A 224 -12.00 10.80 -1.50
N VAL A 225 -11.83 9.88 -2.45
CA VAL A 225 -10.94 8.71 -2.35
C VAL A 225 -9.79 8.81 -3.33
N VAL A 226 -10.10 9.19 -4.57
CA VAL A 226 -9.14 9.34 -5.66
C VAL A 226 -9.23 10.75 -6.23
N CYS A 227 -8.09 11.40 -6.46
CA CYS A 227 -8.05 12.73 -7.04
C CYS A 227 -8.70 12.76 -8.43
N PRO A 228 -9.65 13.67 -8.68
CA PRO A 228 -10.31 13.75 -9.97
C PRO A 228 -9.45 14.36 -11.07
N ALA A 229 -8.39 15.09 -10.71
CA ALA A 229 -7.57 15.86 -11.65
C ALA A 229 -6.20 15.25 -11.93
N GLU A 230 -5.58 14.61 -10.94
CA GLU A 230 -4.21 14.14 -11.03
C GLU A 230 -4.11 12.78 -11.73
N THR A 231 -3.85 12.80 -13.03
CA THR A 231 -3.61 11.61 -13.87
C THR A 231 -2.57 11.96 -14.94
N PRO A 232 -1.73 11.01 -15.40
CA PRO A 232 -0.80 11.27 -16.50
C PRO A 232 -1.54 11.48 -17.82
N GLU A 233 -0.88 12.14 -18.75
CA GLU A 233 -1.33 12.29 -20.14
C GLU A 233 -0.94 11.09 -21.00
N GLY A 234 -1.59 10.93 -22.16
CA GLY A 234 -1.29 9.89 -23.15
C GLY A 234 -1.86 8.52 -22.80
N GLY A 235 -1.15 7.45 -23.13
CA GLY A 235 -1.64 6.07 -23.06
C GLY A 235 -2.08 5.59 -21.66
N SER A 236 -1.58 6.21 -20.62
CA SER A 236 -1.89 5.86 -19.21
C SER A 236 -2.98 6.73 -18.58
N VAL A 237 -3.66 7.60 -19.34
CA VAL A 237 -4.76 8.44 -18.84
C VAL A 237 -5.81 7.59 -18.14
N GLY A 238 -6.16 7.97 -16.91
CA GLY A 238 -7.18 7.31 -16.11
C GLY A 238 -6.83 5.91 -15.58
N LEU A 239 -5.71 5.30 -16.02
CA LEU A 239 -5.22 4.02 -15.48
C LEU A 239 -4.29 4.22 -14.30
N VAL A 240 -3.48 5.28 -14.34
CA VAL A 240 -2.67 5.72 -13.20
C VAL A 240 -3.44 6.84 -12.51
N LYS A 241 -3.71 6.66 -11.24
CA LYS A 241 -4.48 7.58 -10.40
C LYS A 241 -3.71 7.89 -9.12
N ASN A 242 -4.15 8.89 -8.40
CA ASN A 242 -3.53 9.29 -7.15
C ASN A 242 -4.59 9.39 -6.06
N LEU A 243 -4.24 8.99 -4.83
CA LEU A 243 -5.15 9.08 -3.69
C LEU A 243 -5.46 10.54 -3.35
N ALA A 244 -6.69 10.81 -2.97
CA ALA A 244 -7.08 12.09 -2.40
C ALA A 244 -6.36 12.33 -1.07
N ILE A 245 -6.18 13.59 -0.67
CA ILE A 245 -5.25 13.98 0.41
C ILE A 245 -5.54 13.28 1.75
N MET A 246 -6.82 13.09 2.10
CA MET A 246 -7.24 12.47 3.37
C MET A 246 -7.44 10.96 3.28
N THR A 247 -7.32 10.37 2.11
CA THR A 247 -7.59 8.95 1.89
C THR A 247 -6.54 8.06 2.56
N GLN A 248 -7.03 7.04 3.24
CA GLN A 248 -6.22 5.97 3.83
C GLN A 248 -6.65 4.63 3.24
N VAL A 249 -5.68 3.74 3.04
CA VAL A 249 -5.93 2.36 2.61
C VAL A 249 -5.90 1.46 3.83
N THR A 250 -6.93 0.64 4.00
CA THR A 250 -7.08 -0.23 5.19
C THR A 250 -6.09 -1.38 5.19
N GLY A 251 -5.57 -1.70 6.37
CA GLY A 251 -4.89 -2.98 6.63
C GLY A 251 -5.90 -4.10 6.89
N MET A 252 -5.49 -5.34 6.69
CA MET A 252 -6.30 -6.51 7.02
C MET A 252 -6.37 -6.69 8.55
N THR A 253 -7.57 -6.92 9.07
CA THR A 253 -7.81 -7.25 10.48
C THR A 253 -8.63 -8.54 10.60
N SER A 254 -8.51 -9.24 11.73
CA SER A 254 -9.27 -10.46 11.98
C SER A 254 -10.77 -10.16 12.06
N SER A 255 -11.58 -10.96 11.40
CA SER A 255 -13.05 -10.90 11.49
C SER A 255 -13.62 -11.60 12.73
N LYS A 256 -12.82 -12.45 13.40
CA LYS A 256 -13.28 -13.25 14.54
C LYS A 256 -13.90 -12.42 15.68
N PRO A 257 -13.31 -11.31 16.16
CA PRO A 257 -13.92 -10.50 17.21
C PRO A 257 -15.30 -9.96 16.84
N ILE A 258 -15.51 -9.65 15.55
CA ILE A 258 -16.81 -9.16 15.06
C ILE A 258 -17.82 -10.29 15.04
N TYR A 259 -17.43 -11.46 14.54
CA TYR A 259 -18.26 -12.65 14.56
C TYR A 259 -18.72 -13.02 15.99
N ASP A 260 -17.78 -13.05 16.96
CA ASP A 260 -18.07 -13.34 18.37
C ASP A 260 -19.01 -12.30 19.01
N LYS A 261 -18.96 -11.04 18.54
CA LYS A 261 -19.90 -10.00 19.00
C LYS A 261 -21.29 -10.15 18.41
N ILE A 262 -21.37 -10.45 17.10
CA ILE A 262 -22.67 -10.62 16.42
C ILE A 262 -23.40 -11.85 16.94
N LEU A 263 -22.70 -12.95 17.25
CA LEU A 263 -23.29 -14.12 17.91
C LEU A 263 -24.00 -13.79 19.22
N LYS A 264 -23.48 -12.77 19.96
CA LYS A 264 -24.09 -12.30 21.22
C LYS A 264 -25.25 -11.31 21.01
N MET A 265 -25.62 -11.03 19.76
CA MET A 265 -26.70 -10.13 19.38
C MET A 265 -27.86 -10.89 18.73
N ASP A 266 -28.12 -12.10 19.18
CA ASP A 266 -29.23 -12.97 18.73
C ASP A 266 -29.17 -13.31 17.22
N LEU A 267 -27.94 -13.55 16.71
CA LEU A 267 -27.74 -14.05 15.36
C LEU A 267 -28.32 -15.48 15.22
N ILE A 268 -29.15 -15.67 14.21
CA ILE A 268 -29.60 -17.00 13.81
C ILE A 268 -28.61 -17.53 12.78
N GLU A 269 -27.88 -18.58 13.16
CA GLU A 269 -26.89 -19.18 12.27
C GLU A 269 -27.58 -20.00 11.15
N LEU A 270 -26.88 -20.16 10.01
CA LEU A 270 -27.41 -20.93 8.87
C LEU A 270 -27.71 -22.39 9.18
N LYS A 271 -27.11 -22.96 10.23
CA LYS A 271 -27.41 -24.34 10.68
C LYS A 271 -28.76 -24.47 11.32
N ASP A 272 -29.33 -23.39 11.85
CA ASP A 272 -30.61 -23.36 12.57
C ASP A 272 -31.78 -23.03 11.62
N ILE A 273 -31.51 -23.00 10.31
CA ILE A 273 -32.49 -22.77 9.23
C ILE A 273 -32.74 -24.06 8.48
N GLY A 274 -33.97 -24.45 8.34
CA GLY A 274 -34.36 -25.65 7.60
C GLY A 274 -35.85 -25.99 7.72
N ASP A 275 -36.27 -27.05 7.04
CA ASP A 275 -37.68 -27.49 7.04
C ASP A 275 -37.98 -28.55 8.11
N SER A 276 -37.02 -28.91 8.97
CA SER A 276 -37.25 -29.84 10.08
C SER A 276 -37.88 -29.12 11.28
N GLU A 277 -38.65 -29.85 12.09
CA GLU A 277 -39.32 -29.31 13.29
C GLU A 277 -38.36 -28.79 14.35
N GLU A 278 -37.09 -29.19 14.28
CA GLU A 278 -36.03 -28.71 15.16
C GLU A 278 -35.41 -27.35 14.75
N ASN A 279 -35.70 -26.87 13.55
CA ASN A 279 -35.16 -25.63 13.03
C ASN A 279 -35.96 -24.42 13.52
N ILE A 280 -35.25 -23.32 13.81
CA ILE A 280 -35.84 -22.08 14.33
C ILE A 280 -36.62 -21.36 13.22
N ILE A 281 -36.16 -21.44 11.98
CA ILE A 281 -36.74 -20.74 10.82
C ILE A 281 -36.80 -21.66 9.62
N ARG A 282 -37.91 -21.60 8.87
CA ARG A 282 -38.12 -22.32 7.62
C ARG A 282 -37.48 -21.58 6.45
N PHE A 283 -37.13 -22.33 5.38
CA PHE A 283 -36.51 -21.76 4.18
C PHE A 283 -37.35 -20.70 3.47
N ASP A 284 -38.67 -20.79 3.52
CA ASP A 284 -39.61 -19.85 2.93
C ASP A 284 -39.61 -18.47 3.64
N GLN A 285 -39.26 -18.45 4.93
CA GLN A 285 -39.26 -17.24 5.76
C GLN A 285 -37.93 -16.43 5.69
N ILE A 286 -36.86 -16.96 5.07
CA ILE A 286 -35.54 -16.29 5.04
C ILE A 286 -35.61 -14.87 4.45
N HIS A 287 -36.56 -14.62 3.53
CA HIS A 287 -36.67 -13.32 2.87
C HIS A 287 -37.18 -12.21 3.79
N GLU A 288 -37.83 -12.54 4.90
CA GLU A 288 -38.30 -11.59 5.91
C GLU A 288 -37.17 -11.06 6.79
N TYR A 289 -36.11 -11.85 6.94
CA TYR A 289 -34.96 -11.55 7.78
C TYR A 289 -33.83 -10.87 7.01
N GLY A 290 -33.08 -10.05 7.71
CA GLY A 290 -31.89 -9.43 7.15
C GLY A 290 -30.70 -10.38 7.16
N LYS A 291 -30.00 -10.48 6.04
CA LYS A 291 -28.81 -11.32 5.88
C LYS A 291 -27.56 -10.59 6.35
N ILE A 292 -26.70 -11.30 7.08
CA ILE A 292 -25.44 -10.74 7.58
C ILE A 292 -24.28 -11.42 6.87
N PHE A 293 -23.43 -10.58 6.21
CA PHE A 293 -22.23 -10.99 5.51
C PHE A 293 -20.98 -10.42 6.20
N ILE A 294 -19.98 -11.25 6.42
CA ILE A 294 -18.67 -10.83 6.89
C ILE A 294 -17.62 -11.20 5.83
N ASN A 295 -16.97 -10.20 5.27
CA ASN A 295 -16.00 -10.35 4.17
C ASN A 295 -16.56 -11.21 3.00
N GLY A 296 -17.84 -11.03 2.66
CA GLY A 296 -18.51 -11.74 1.60
C GLY A 296 -19.01 -13.15 1.98
N ASN A 297 -18.76 -13.63 3.19
CA ASN A 297 -19.29 -14.89 3.69
C ASN A 297 -20.62 -14.64 4.41
N TRP A 298 -21.67 -15.36 4.01
CA TRP A 298 -22.95 -15.32 4.67
C TRP A 298 -22.86 -16.05 6.01
N VAL A 299 -23.01 -15.30 7.11
CA VAL A 299 -22.82 -15.80 8.48
C VAL A 299 -24.12 -16.28 9.09
N GLY A 300 -25.20 -15.56 8.82
CA GLY A 300 -26.50 -15.84 9.38
C GLY A 300 -27.52 -14.78 9.00
N ILE A 301 -28.65 -14.80 9.70
CA ILE A 301 -29.75 -13.84 9.52
C ILE A 301 -30.14 -13.22 10.86
N HIS A 302 -30.75 -12.06 10.81
CA HIS A 302 -31.24 -11.36 12.01
C HIS A 302 -32.54 -10.65 11.70
N GLU A 303 -33.43 -10.59 12.68
CA GLU A 303 -34.73 -9.96 12.54
C GLU A 303 -34.62 -8.44 12.38
N ASN A 304 -33.83 -7.79 13.20
CA ASN A 304 -33.66 -6.34 13.20
C ASN A 304 -32.23 -5.91 12.84
N ILE A 305 -31.97 -5.70 11.55
CA ILE A 305 -30.67 -5.25 11.05
C ILE A 305 -30.31 -3.85 11.54
N GLN A 306 -31.27 -2.98 11.75
CA GLN A 306 -31.02 -1.60 12.18
C GLN A 306 -30.42 -1.55 13.58
N GLU A 307 -30.87 -2.42 14.48
CA GLU A 307 -30.33 -2.54 15.83
C GLU A 307 -28.89 -3.05 15.81
N VAL A 308 -28.61 -4.10 15.06
CA VAL A 308 -27.27 -4.66 14.87
C VAL A 308 -26.32 -3.59 14.30
N LEU A 309 -26.76 -2.87 13.26
CA LEU A 309 -26.02 -1.77 12.65
C LEU A 309 -25.66 -0.69 13.69
N GLY A 310 -26.64 -0.25 14.49
CA GLY A 310 -26.44 0.75 15.56
C GLY A 310 -25.41 0.30 16.59
N LYS A 311 -25.56 -0.94 17.10
CA LYS A 311 -24.62 -1.53 18.07
C LYS A 311 -23.20 -1.67 17.51
N LEU A 312 -23.05 -2.13 16.27
CA LEU A 312 -21.73 -2.29 15.65
C LEU A 312 -21.06 -0.93 15.37
N ARG A 313 -21.81 0.08 14.91
CA ARG A 313 -21.28 1.44 14.73
C ARG A 313 -20.84 2.05 16.05
N HIS A 314 -21.60 1.85 17.12
CA HIS A 314 -21.18 2.28 18.45
C HIS A 314 -19.87 1.59 18.88
N LEU A 315 -19.77 0.26 18.73
CA LEU A 315 -18.53 -0.48 19.04
C LEU A 315 -17.31 0.00 18.23
N ARG A 316 -17.51 0.43 17.00
CA ARG A 316 -16.44 1.04 16.18
C ARG A 316 -16.05 2.42 16.69
N ARG A 317 -17.02 3.28 17.03
CA ARG A 317 -16.81 4.65 17.53
C ARG A 317 -16.12 4.69 18.90
N VAL A 318 -16.28 3.64 19.69
CA VAL A 318 -15.56 3.45 20.95
C VAL A 318 -14.29 2.61 20.79
N ALA A 319 -13.89 2.30 19.54
CA ALA A 319 -12.71 1.53 19.18
C ALA A 319 -12.59 0.12 19.81
N VAL A 320 -13.72 -0.48 20.22
CA VAL A 320 -13.77 -1.89 20.66
C VAL A 320 -13.55 -2.84 19.46
N ILE A 321 -14.08 -2.47 18.31
CA ILE A 321 -13.73 -3.09 17.03
C ILE A 321 -12.86 -2.12 16.23
N ASN A 322 -12.13 -2.64 15.24
CA ASN A 322 -11.21 -1.81 14.45
C ASN A 322 -11.94 -0.63 13.80
N ILE A 323 -11.38 0.57 13.92
CA ILE A 323 -11.95 1.83 13.42
C ILE A 323 -12.13 1.86 11.89
N HIS A 324 -11.41 1.02 11.14
CA HIS A 324 -11.51 0.88 9.70
C HIS A 324 -12.46 -0.24 9.25
N THR A 325 -13.20 -0.86 10.19
CA THR A 325 -14.22 -1.85 9.84
C THR A 325 -15.36 -1.16 9.10
N SER A 326 -15.69 -1.63 7.91
CA SER A 326 -16.85 -1.16 7.15
C SER A 326 -18.11 -1.86 7.61
N ILE A 327 -19.18 -1.11 7.79
CA ILE A 327 -20.49 -1.61 8.19
C ILE A 327 -21.54 -0.94 7.32
N SER A 328 -21.94 -1.62 6.26
CA SER A 328 -22.87 -1.10 5.25
C SER A 328 -24.17 -1.91 5.23
N TRP A 329 -25.29 -1.24 5.26
CA TRP A 329 -26.61 -1.84 5.12
C TRP A 329 -27.20 -1.53 3.75
N ASN A 330 -27.34 -2.55 2.93
CA ASN A 330 -28.08 -2.49 1.69
C ASN A 330 -29.57 -2.74 1.98
N ILE A 331 -30.34 -1.67 2.07
CA ILE A 331 -31.75 -1.71 2.43
C ILE A 331 -32.56 -2.46 1.36
N THR A 332 -32.24 -2.28 0.08
CA THR A 332 -32.97 -2.88 -1.05
C THR A 332 -32.93 -4.40 -1.01
N ASN A 333 -31.76 -4.98 -0.67
CA ASN A 333 -31.56 -6.42 -0.60
C ASN A 333 -31.71 -6.98 0.82
N ASN A 334 -31.91 -6.11 1.82
CA ASN A 334 -31.90 -6.42 3.25
C ASN A 334 -30.63 -7.19 3.66
N GLU A 335 -29.46 -6.64 3.28
CA GLU A 335 -28.15 -7.26 3.49
C GLU A 335 -27.26 -6.34 4.30
N LEU A 336 -26.73 -6.80 5.44
CA LEU A 336 -25.71 -6.12 6.23
C LEU A 336 -24.35 -6.67 5.82
N ASN A 337 -23.54 -5.83 5.17
CA ASN A 337 -22.21 -6.16 4.74
C ASN A 337 -21.17 -5.59 5.70
N ILE A 338 -20.30 -6.44 6.21
CA ILE A 338 -19.23 -6.07 7.14
C ILE A 338 -17.90 -6.49 6.52
N TYR A 339 -17.00 -5.51 6.35
CA TYR A 339 -15.68 -5.75 5.76
C TYR A 339 -14.56 -5.40 6.73
N THR A 340 -13.64 -6.34 6.90
CA THR A 340 -12.40 -6.19 7.69
C THR A 340 -11.15 -6.42 6.86
N ASP A 341 -11.33 -6.71 5.57
CA ASP A 341 -10.26 -6.97 4.61
C ASP A 341 -9.38 -5.72 4.39
N GLY A 342 -8.16 -5.95 3.97
CA GLY A 342 -7.23 -4.90 3.59
C GLY A 342 -7.47 -4.40 2.17
N GLY A 343 -6.96 -3.20 1.88
CA GLY A 343 -6.98 -2.64 0.53
C GLY A 343 -8.23 -1.84 0.19
N ARG A 344 -9.10 -1.56 1.14
CA ARG A 344 -10.23 -0.65 0.94
C ARG A 344 -9.78 0.80 1.13
N CYS A 345 -10.29 1.70 0.29
CA CYS A 345 -10.07 3.13 0.46
C CYS A 345 -11.06 3.69 1.47
N THR A 346 -10.56 4.33 2.51
CA THR A 346 -11.38 5.01 3.53
C THR A 346 -11.01 6.47 3.63
N ARG A 347 -11.98 7.28 4.03
CA ARG A 347 -11.79 8.70 4.30
C ARG A 347 -12.46 9.11 5.61
N PRO A 348 -11.88 10.06 6.36
CA PRO A 348 -12.47 10.54 7.59
C PRO A 348 -13.63 11.50 7.29
N LEU A 349 -14.73 11.33 8.03
CA LEU A 349 -15.90 12.21 7.99
C LEU A 349 -16.26 12.63 9.41
N LEU A 350 -16.80 13.83 9.55
CA LEU A 350 -17.36 14.31 10.82
C LEU A 350 -18.71 13.63 11.05
N ILE A 351 -18.95 13.19 12.28
CA ILE A 351 -20.20 12.56 12.69
C ILE A 351 -21.25 13.64 12.96
N VAL A 352 -22.45 13.40 12.45
CA VAL A 352 -23.63 14.25 12.68
C VAL A 352 -24.59 13.49 13.59
N ASP A 353 -24.95 14.10 14.71
CA ASP A 353 -25.96 13.61 15.64
C ASP A 353 -27.28 14.33 15.40
N LYS A 354 -28.34 13.74 15.91
CA LYS A 354 -29.67 14.35 15.96
C LYS A 354 -29.93 14.90 17.35
N GLU A 355 -30.32 16.14 17.41
CA GLU A 355 -30.77 16.78 18.63
C GLU A 355 -32.25 17.21 18.46
N THR A 356 -33.12 16.83 19.37
CA THR A 356 -34.51 17.26 19.34
C THR A 356 -34.65 18.59 20.04
N LYS A 357 -34.89 19.65 19.26
CA LYS A 357 -35.19 20.99 19.79
C LYS A 357 -36.61 21.37 19.43
N ARG A 358 -37.42 21.71 20.45
CA ARG A 358 -38.83 22.16 20.30
C ARG A 358 -39.69 21.21 19.43
N GLY A 359 -39.47 19.89 19.57
CA GLY A 359 -40.21 18.88 18.83
C GLY A 359 -39.79 18.67 17.37
N LYS A 360 -38.75 19.37 16.90
CA LYS A 360 -38.09 19.09 15.61
C LYS A 360 -36.72 18.43 15.83
N GLU A 361 -36.42 17.43 15.02
CA GLU A 361 -35.07 16.87 14.95
C GLU A 361 -34.17 17.81 14.14
N ILE A 362 -33.05 18.22 14.71
CA ILE A 362 -32.09 19.11 14.07
C ILE A 362 -30.76 18.34 13.98
N ASN A 363 -30.09 18.43 12.84
CA ASN A 363 -28.75 17.87 12.66
C ASN A 363 -27.74 18.76 13.40
N LYS A 364 -26.85 18.15 14.17
CA LYS A 364 -25.78 18.83 14.89
C LYS A 364 -24.47 18.08 14.72
N LEU A 365 -23.40 18.80 14.44
CA LEU A 365 -22.06 18.21 14.46
C LEU A 365 -21.74 17.73 15.88
N ARG A 366 -21.20 16.52 15.98
CA ARG A 366 -20.73 15.96 17.27
C ARG A 366 -19.49 16.70 17.80
N ILE A 367 -18.67 17.26 16.91
CA ILE A 367 -17.54 18.09 17.31
C ILE A 367 -18.06 19.36 17.99
N SER A 368 -17.55 19.67 19.17
CA SER A 368 -17.92 20.85 19.95
C SER A 368 -16.85 21.93 19.88
N GLU A 369 -17.22 23.17 20.28
CA GLU A 369 -16.26 24.27 20.37
C GLU A 369 -15.10 23.94 21.32
N GLN A 370 -15.40 23.24 22.43
CA GLN A 370 -14.37 22.77 23.37
C GLN A 370 -13.37 21.79 22.74
N ASP A 371 -13.80 20.94 21.79
CA ASP A 371 -12.90 20.05 21.06
C ASP A 371 -11.97 20.86 20.14
N ILE A 372 -12.49 21.95 19.54
CA ILE A 372 -11.72 22.87 18.69
C ILE A 372 -10.68 23.61 19.52
N GLU A 373 -11.05 24.15 20.69
CA GLU A 373 -10.13 24.81 21.62
C GLU A 373 -9.00 23.87 22.06
N LYS A 374 -9.31 22.60 22.35
CA LYS A 374 -8.30 21.58 22.69
C LYS A 374 -7.37 21.21 21.52
N ILE A 375 -7.84 21.33 20.27
CA ILE A 375 -7.00 21.17 19.09
C ILE A 375 -6.06 22.36 18.95
N ASP A 376 -6.55 23.56 19.14
CA ASP A 376 -5.76 24.81 19.04
C ASP A 376 -4.72 24.89 20.16
N SER A 377 -5.03 24.46 21.38
CA SER A 377 -4.08 24.31 22.49
C SER A 377 -3.08 23.16 22.31
N LYS A 378 -3.25 22.33 21.30
CA LYS A 378 -2.47 21.10 21.01
C LYS A 378 -2.62 19.98 22.05
N ASP A 379 -3.61 20.06 22.92
CA ASP A 379 -3.95 18.99 23.88
C ASP A 379 -4.56 17.79 23.18
N TYR A 380 -5.32 18.05 22.09
CA TYR A 380 -5.86 17.02 21.23
C TYR A 380 -5.00 16.85 19.98
N LYS A 381 -4.66 15.58 19.71
CA LYS A 381 -4.08 15.12 18.45
C LYS A 381 -5.16 14.50 17.58
N TRP A 382 -4.85 14.24 16.31
CA TRP A 382 -5.77 13.57 15.39
C TRP A 382 -6.44 12.32 15.97
N ASN A 383 -5.68 11.48 16.68
CA ASN A 383 -6.19 10.26 17.29
C ASN A 383 -7.25 10.51 18.35
N ASN A 384 -7.22 11.66 19.02
CA ASN A 384 -8.26 12.04 20.00
C ASN A 384 -9.59 12.41 19.34
N LEU A 385 -9.58 12.85 18.08
CA LEU A 385 -10.81 13.07 17.31
C LEU A 385 -11.48 11.75 16.93
N VAL A 386 -10.69 10.69 16.74
CA VAL A 386 -11.19 9.33 16.47
C VAL A 386 -11.68 8.65 17.76
N LEU A 387 -11.02 8.92 18.89
CA LEU A 387 -11.40 8.41 20.22
C LEU A 387 -11.06 9.45 21.30
N LYS A 388 -12.07 10.17 21.80
CA LYS A 388 -11.87 11.27 22.78
C LYS A 388 -11.14 10.83 24.05
N SER A 389 -11.43 9.65 24.55
CA SER A 389 -10.86 9.11 25.79
C SER A 389 -9.44 8.54 25.66
N LEU A 390 -8.81 8.64 24.48
CA LEU A 390 -7.48 8.04 24.24
C LEU A 390 -6.42 8.50 25.24
N ASN A 391 -6.42 9.78 25.61
CA ASN A 391 -5.44 10.32 26.58
C ASN A 391 -5.66 9.76 28.00
N LYS A 392 -6.90 9.45 28.40
CA LYS A 392 -7.22 8.80 29.68
C LYS A 392 -6.64 7.38 29.70
N PHE A 393 -6.76 6.64 28.59
CA PHE A 393 -6.30 5.25 28.49
C PHE A 393 -4.79 5.08 28.49
N ASN A 394 -4.04 6.07 28.02
CA ASN A 394 -2.57 6.02 28.03
C ASN A 394 -2.00 5.89 29.47
N ASN A 395 -2.76 6.30 30.48
CA ASN A 395 -2.36 6.29 31.89
C ASN A 395 -3.07 5.20 32.73
N MET A 396 -3.97 4.40 32.13
CA MET A 396 -4.74 3.37 32.83
C MET A 396 -4.31 1.96 32.38
N LYS A 397 -4.41 0.99 33.31
CA LYS A 397 -4.29 -0.42 32.91
C LYS A 397 -5.56 -0.85 32.19
N TYR A 398 -5.43 -1.75 31.22
CA TYR A 398 -6.57 -2.25 30.43
C TYR A 398 -7.70 -2.85 31.30
N SER A 399 -7.34 -3.44 32.45
CA SER A 399 -8.28 -4.01 33.43
C SER A 399 -9.18 -2.98 34.11
N ASP A 400 -8.71 -1.73 34.20
CA ASP A 400 -9.34 -0.68 35.00
C ASP A 400 -10.25 0.23 34.14
N ILE A 401 -10.30 0.00 32.81
CA ILE A 401 -11.14 0.75 31.88
C ILE A 401 -12.59 0.28 32.02
N THR A 402 -13.47 1.16 32.47
CA THR A 402 -14.91 0.93 32.54
C THR A 402 -15.63 1.46 31.30
N LYS A 403 -16.86 0.97 31.03
CA LYS A 403 -17.66 1.47 29.90
C LYS A 403 -17.98 2.98 30.01
N GLN A 404 -17.98 3.53 31.22
CA GLN A 404 -18.27 4.95 31.48
C GLN A 404 -17.08 5.85 31.11
N ASP A 405 -15.87 5.31 31.03
CA ASP A 405 -14.66 6.06 30.68
C ASP A 405 -14.49 6.23 29.19
N ILE A 406 -15.29 5.51 28.39
CA ILE A 406 -15.16 5.49 26.93
C ILE A 406 -16.08 6.52 26.31
N GLU A 407 -15.50 7.58 25.74
CA GLU A 407 -16.20 8.60 24.98
C GLU A 407 -16.01 8.34 23.47
N GLU A 408 -17.11 8.41 22.72
CA GLU A 408 -17.09 8.26 21.26
C GLU A 408 -16.28 9.38 20.59
N GLY A 409 -15.62 9.02 19.48
CA GLY A 409 -14.94 9.98 18.61
C GLY A 409 -15.93 10.93 17.90
N VAL A 410 -15.38 12.00 17.33
CA VAL A 410 -16.10 12.97 16.49
C VAL A 410 -15.90 12.73 15.00
N ILE A 411 -14.89 11.91 14.65
CA ILE A 411 -14.53 11.52 13.28
C ILE A 411 -14.70 10.02 13.15
N GLU A 412 -15.20 9.60 12.00
CA GLU A 412 -15.38 8.21 11.64
C GLU A 412 -14.74 7.94 10.26
N PHE A 413 -14.04 6.81 10.11
CA PHE A 413 -13.51 6.40 8.82
C PHE A 413 -14.55 5.61 8.06
N VAL A 414 -14.96 6.16 6.92
CA VAL A 414 -15.99 5.57 6.06
C VAL A 414 -15.33 5.12 4.76
N ASP A 415 -15.59 3.88 4.34
CA ASP A 415 -15.15 3.39 3.05
C ASP A 415 -16.19 3.67 1.95
N VAL A 416 -15.86 3.29 0.73
CA VAL A 416 -16.72 3.56 -0.43
C VAL A 416 -18.05 2.81 -0.32
N GLU A 417 -18.04 1.56 0.14
CA GLU A 417 -19.25 0.75 0.31
C GLU A 417 -20.18 1.37 1.36
N GLU A 418 -19.65 1.73 2.52
CA GLU A 418 -20.44 2.35 3.58
C GLU A 418 -20.96 3.72 3.19
N SER A 419 -20.22 4.47 2.35
CA SER A 419 -20.63 5.81 1.90
C SER A 419 -21.96 5.79 1.13
N HIS A 420 -22.32 4.67 0.48
CA HIS A 420 -23.60 4.50 -0.18
C HIS A 420 -24.78 4.46 0.79
N SER A 421 -24.56 4.05 2.03
CA SER A 421 -25.57 4.04 3.10
C SER A 421 -25.56 5.31 3.97
N CYS A 422 -24.69 6.28 3.65
CA CYS A 422 -24.53 7.54 4.40
C CYS A 422 -25.11 8.71 3.62
N LEU A 423 -25.73 9.64 4.34
CA LEU A 423 -26.11 10.96 3.82
C LEU A 423 -25.10 11.97 4.33
N ILE A 424 -24.27 12.49 3.42
CA ILE A 424 -23.10 13.29 3.74
C ILE A 424 -23.36 14.74 3.32
N SER A 425 -23.29 15.67 4.26
CA SER A 425 -23.34 17.10 3.97
C SER A 425 -22.00 17.61 3.48
N MET A 426 -22.01 18.51 2.48
CA MET A 426 -20.81 19.17 1.94
C MET A 426 -20.19 20.16 2.94
N PHE A 427 -21.04 20.91 3.63
CA PHE A 427 -20.65 21.99 4.53
C PHE A 427 -21.44 21.93 5.82
N PRO A 428 -20.86 22.35 6.95
CA PRO A 428 -21.59 22.44 8.22
C PRO A 428 -22.85 23.33 8.14
N LYS A 429 -22.81 24.40 7.38
CA LYS A 429 -23.96 25.33 7.19
C LYS A 429 -25.17 24.68 6.54
N ASN A 430 -24.99 23.61 5.78
CA ASN A 430 -26.08 22.90 5.12
C ASN A 430 -26.82 21.94 6.05
N LEU A 431 -26.34 21.76 7.28
CA LEU A 431 -26.98 20.90 8.28
C LEU A 431 -28.29 21.47 8.81
N ASP A 432 -28.50 22.80 8.67
CA ASP A 432 -29.74 23.47 9.07
C ASP A 432 -30.92 23.25 8.09
N GLU A 433 -30.62 22.62 6.94
CA GLU A 433 -31.67 22.25 5.97
C GLU A 433 -32.52 21.10 6.55
N ASP A 434 -33.80 21.05 6.19
CA ASP A 434 -34.76 20.00 6.60
C ASP A 434 -34.43 18.60 6.02
N LYS A 435 -33.18 18.33 5.80
CA LYS A 435 -32.66 17.06 5.28
C LYS A 435 -32.02 16.23 6.40
N TYR A 436 -32.09 14.94 6.26
CA TYR A 436 -31.46 14.00 7.16
C TYR A 436 -30.01 13.78 6.77
N TYR A 437 -29.05 14.13 7.63
CA TYR A 437 -27.63 13.88 7.42
C TYR A 437 -27.08 12.94 8.50
N THR A 438 -26.17 12.06 8.11
CA THR A 438 -25.45 11.16 9.00
C THR A 438 -24.01 11.61 9.25
N HIS A 439 -23.42 12.24 8.25
CA HIS A 439 -22.04 12.73 8.29
C HIS A 439 -21.91 14.09 7.60
N CYS A 440 -20.79 14.73 7.83
CA CYS A 440 -20.39 15.96 7.15
C CYS A 440 -18.95 15.85 6.67
N GLU A 441 -18.66 16.38 5.47
CA GLU A 441 -17.29 16.51 4.99
C GLU A 441 -16.47 17.42 5.91
N ILE A 442 -15.20 17.11 6.11
CA ILE A 442 -14.28 18.01 6.82
C ILE A 442 -14.11 19.29 5.97
N HIS A 443 -13.80 19.11 4.69
CA HIS A 443 -13.79 20.18 3.69
C HIS A 443 -13.89 19.57 2.29
N PRO A 444 -14.65 20.15 1.35
CA PRO A 444 -14.78 19.63 -0.01
C PRO A 444 -13.47 19.55 -0.79
N SER A 445 -12.50 20.43 -0.52
CA SER A 445 -11.17 20.39 -1.17
C SER A 445 -10.38 19.12 -0.86
N SER A 446 -10.79 18.34 0.12
CA SER A 446 -10.16 17.05 0.45
C SER A 446 -10.28 15.99 -0.64
N ILE A 447 -11.12 16.19 -1.64
CA ILE A 447 -11.20 15.32 -2.84
C ILE A 447 -9.93 15.39 -3.71
N LEU A 448 -9.17 16.48 -3.60
CA LEU A 448 -7.94 16.69 -4.37
C LEU A 448 -6.78 15.88 -3.80
N GLY A 449 -5.90 15.42 -4.70
CA GLY A 449 -4.63 14.78 -4.33
C GLY A 449 -3.55 15.80 -3.98
N VAL A 450 -2.33 15.31 -3.76
CA VAL A 450 -1.18 16.16 -3.36
C VAL A 450 -0.92 17.26 -4.38
N CYS A 451 -0.73 16.92 -5.66
CA CYS A 451 -0.41 17.92 -6.69
C CYS A 451 -1.57 18.86 -6.99
N ALA A 452 -2.78 18.34 -7.05
CA ALA A 452 -3.96 19.17 -7.32
C ALA A 452 -4.28 20.14 -6.17
N SER A 453 -3.91 19.80 -4.95
CA SER A 453 -4.08 20.68 -3.77
C SER A 453 -3.13 21.87 -3.77
N THR A 454 -2.14 21.94 -4.67
CA THR A 454 -1.25 23.09 -4.84
C THR A 454 -1.80 24.14 -5.79
N ILE A 455 -2.84 23.81 -6.55
CA ILE A 455 -3.44 24.69 -7.56
C ILE A 455 -4.37 25.70 -6.88
N PRO A 456 -4.13 27.02 -7.02
CA PRO A 456 -5.05 28.02 -6.52
C PRO A 456 -6.32 28.06 -7.37
N PHE A 457 -7.48 28.14 -6.72
CA PHE A 457 -8.80 28.19 -7.36
C PHE A 457 -9.00 27.14 -8.47
N PRO A 458 -8.84 25.84 -8.17
CA PRO A 458 -8.93 24.81 -9.20
C PRO A 458 -10.32 24.67 -9.83
N ASP A 459 -11.35 25.09 -9.13
CA ASP A 459 -12.74 25.16 -9.58
C ASP A 459 -12.99 26.27 -10.62
N HIS A 460 -12.12 27.27 -10.71
CA HIS A 460 -12.17 28.34 -11.70
C HIS A 460 -11.47 27.99 -13.02
N ASN A 461 -10.72 26.90 -13.06
CA ASN A 461 -10.00 26.44 -14.26
C ASN A 461 -10.82 25.40 -15.02
N GLN A 462 -10.53 25.29 -16.32
CA GLN A 462 -10.97 24.14 -17.11
C GLN A 462 -10.30 22.87 -16.58
N SER A 463 -11.04 21.76 -16.41
CA SER A 463 -10.54 20.53 -15.76
C SER A 463 -9.27 19.95 -16.39
N PRO A 464 -9.04 19.94 -17.73
CA PRO A 464 -7.78 19.48 -18.30
C PRO A 464 -6.57 20.31 -17.86
N ARG A 465 -6.76 21.60 -17.59
CA ARG A 465 -5.67 22.49 -17.14
C ARG A 465 -5.19 22.15 -15.73
N ASN A 466 -6.08 21.73 -14.85
CA ASN A 466 -5.71 21.20 -13.54
C ASN A 466 -4.90 19.90 -13.67
N THR A 467 -5.25 19.04 -14.62
CA THR A 467 -4.50 17.81 -14.92
C THR A 467 -3.10 18.13 -15.43
N TYR A 468 -2.95 19.07 -16.37
CA TYR A 468 -1.66 19.49 -16.89
C TYR A 468 -0.78 20.10 -15.80
N GLN A 469 -1.34 20.98 -14.96
CA GLN A 469 -0.58 21.55 -13.85
C GLN A 469 -0.14 20.48 -12.84
N SER A 470 -0.99 19.49 -12.55
CA SER A 470 -0.64 18.36 -11.68
C SER A 470 0.51 17.51 -12.25
N ALA A 471 0.65 17.44 -13.58
CA ALA A 471 1.77 16.79 -14.24
C ALA A 471 3.03 17.66 -14.25
N MET A 472 2.90 18.95 -14.57
CA MET A 472 4.02 19.89 -14.66
C MET A 472 4.62 20.22 -13.30
N GLY A 473 3.80 20.32 -12.25
CA GLY A 473 4.26 20.57 -10.88
C GLY A 473 5.26 19.52 -10.37
N LYS A 474 5.18 18.29 -10.88
CA LYS A 474 6.13 17.20 -10.55
C LYS A 474 7.50 17.37 -11.21
N GLN A 475 7.59 18.17 -12.25
CA GLN A 475 8.80 18.41 -13.04
C GLN A 475 9.51 19.71 -12.65
N ALA A 476 8.91 20.51 -11.80
CA ALA A 476 9.49 21.75 -11.31
C ALA A 476 10.71 21.47 -10.43
N MET A 477 11.73 22.33 -10.51
CA MET A 477 12.89 22.28 -9.62
C MET A 477 12.62 23.05 -8.33
N GLY A 478 13.15 22.51 -7.23
CA GLY A 478 13.09 23.10 -5.90
C GLY A 478 14.13 22.44 -5.01
N VAL A 479 13.86 22.35 -3.71
CA VAL A 479 14.63 21.53 -2.77
C VAL A 479 13.88 20.23 -2.57
N TYR A 480 14.35 19.14 -3.15
CA TYR A 480 13.64 17.86 -3.15
C TYR A 480 13.67 17.12 -1.81
N CYS A 481 14.65 17.42 -0.97
CA CYS A 481 14.78 16.87 0.38
C CYS A 481 15.68 17.79 1.23
N SER A 482 15.41 17.92 2.52
CA SER A 482 16.20 18.75 3.42
C SER A 482 17.65 18.29 3.57
N ASN A 483 17.89 16.98 3.52
CA ASN A 483 19.20 16.34 3.66
C ASN A 483 19.85 15.96 2.33
N PHE A 484 19.58 16.68 1.24
CA PHE A 484 20.08 16.36 -0.10
C PHE A 484 21.61 16.23 -0.17
N ARG A 485 22.36 16.94 0.66
CA ARG A 485 23.84 16.87 0.70
C ARG A 485 24.39 15.56 1.25
N THR A 486 23.65 14.87 2.10
CA THR A 486 24.07 13.61 2.72
C THR A 486 23.50 12.37 2.01
N ARG A 487 22.66 12.57 1.01
CA ARG A 487 22.04 11.50 0.24
C ARG A 487 22.92 11.04 -0.92
N MET A 488 22.85 9.75 -1.22
CA MET A 488 23.54 9.10 -2.33
C MET A 488 22.59 8.90 -3.53
N ASP A 489 21.93 9.97 -3.95
CA ASP A 489 21.06 9.94 -5.12
C ASP A 489 21.88 9.97 -6.40
N THR A 490 21.48 9.18 -7.42
CA THR A 490 22.19 9.16 -8.72
C THR A 490 22.15 10.54 -9.38
N LEU A 491 20.98 11.17 -9.38
CA LEU A 491 20.74 12.50 -9.92
C LEU A 491 19.93 13.33 -8.92
N GLY A 492 20.35 14.58 -8.72
CA GLY A 492 19.62 15.54 -7.88
C GLY A 492 19.73 16.95 -8.44
N HIS A 493 18.62 17.64 -8.56
CA HIS A 493 18.54 19.03 -8.96
C HIS A 493 18.07 19.87 -7.79
N VAL A 494 18.82 20.90 -7.44
CA VAL A 494 18.49 21.82 -6.35
C VAL A 494 18.45 23.24 -6.90
N LEU A 495 17.31 23.90 -6.77
CA LEU A 495 17.16 25.30 -7.15
C LEU A 495 17.85 26.18 -6.11
N SER A 496 18.69 27.13 -6.56
CA SER A 496 19.49 27.95 -5.65
C SER A 496 18.67 28.96 -4.85
N TYR A 497 17.63 29.52 -5.46
CA TYR A 497 16.77 30.56 -4.87
C TYR A 497 15.29 30.22 -5.03
N PRO A 498 14.79 29.12 -4.42
CA PRO A 498 13.38 28.79 -4.50
C PRO A 498 12.55 29.81 -3.74
N ASN A 499 11.41 30.19 -4.30
CA ASN A 499 10.49 31.13 -3.68
C ASN A 499 9.24 30.42 -3.17
N LYS A 500 8.75 30.85 -2.01
CA LYS A 500 7.43 30.51 -1.56
C LYS A 500 6.39 31.09 -2.54
N PRO A 501 5.39 30.30 -3.00
CA PRO A 501 4.37 30.83 -3.88
C PRO A 501 3.63 32.03 -3.29
N LEU A 502 3.33 33.05 -4.09
CA LEU A 502 2.57 34.23 -3.66
C LEU A 502 1.17 33.86 -3.22
N VAL A 503 0.54 32.93 -3.93
CA VAL A 503 -0.80 32.45 -3.63
C VAL A 503 -0.72 30.96 -3.33
N MET A 504 -1.19 30.55 -2.15
CA MET A 504 -1.21 29.18 -1.72
C MET A 504 -2.60 28.79 -1.23
N PRO A 505 -3.18 27.68 -1.73
CA PRO A 505 -4.35 27.07 -1.12
C PRO A 505 -4.05 26.61 0.32
N PHE A 506 -5.08 26.54 1.16
CA PHE A 506 -4.93 26.12 2.55
C PHE A 506 -4.24 24.76 2.69
N ASN A 507 -4.64 23.80 1.86
CA ASN A 507 -4.09 22.43 1.89
C ASN A 507 -2.61 22.35 1.51
N SER A 508 -2.05 23.34 0.81
CA SER A 508 -0.63 23.33 0.40
C SER A 508 0.34 23.43 1.59
N LYS A 509 -0.12 23.95 2.73
CA LYS A 509 0.66 24.00 3.98
C LYS A 509 0.95 22.58 4.51
N PHE A 510 -0.01 21.65 4.39
CA PHE A 510 0.16 20.26 4.84
C PHE A 510 1.09 19.44 3.94
N ILE A 511 1.39 19.96 2.75
CA ILE A 511 2.31 19.38 1.76
C ILE A 511 3.72 19.97 1.91
N ASN A 512 3.96 20.84 2.88
CA ASN A 512 5.21 21.58 3.10
C ASN A 512 5.65 22.44 1.88
N MET A 513 4.69 22.98 1.15
CA MET A 513 5.01 23.82 -0.02
C MET A 513 5.61 25.18 0.37
N ASP A 514 5.43 25.60 1.60
CA ASP A 514 6.02 26.80 2.20
C ASP A 514 7.46 26.58 2.68
N THR A 515 7.81 25.36 3.09
CA THR A 515 9.14 25.00 3.62
C THR A 515 10.06 24.40 2.57
N LEU A 516 9.52 23.65 1.63
CA LEU A 516 10.23 23.02 0.50
C LEU A 516 9.58 23.42 -0.84
N PRO A 517 9.63 24.72 -1.22
CA PRO A 517 8.97 25.22 -2.41
C PRO A 517 9.64 24.75 -3.70
N ASN A 518 8.86 24.72 -4.77
CA ASN A 518 9.29 24.37 -6.11
C ASN A 518 9.07 25.55 -7.04
N GLY A 519 10.12 26.18 -7.49
CA GLY A 519 10.05 27.24 -8.48
C GLY A 519 10.34 28.65 -7.94
N ILE A 520 10.04 29.62 -8.76
CA ILE A 520 10.36 31.04 -8.55
C ILE A 520 9.12 31.87 -8.88
N ASN A 521 8.91 32.95 -8.15
CA ASN A 521 7.88 33.94 -8.49
C ASN A 521 8.42 34.86 -9.60
N ALA A 522 8.15 34.48 -10.85
CA ALA A 522 8.60 35.25 -12.01
C ALA A 522 7.54 36.28 -12.44
N VAL A 523 8.00 37.44 -12.91
CA VAL A 523 7.13 38.41 -13.60
C VAL A 523 6.96 37.92 -15.04
N ILE A 524 5.71 37.65 -15.45
CA ILE A 524 5.38 37.10 -16.75
C ILE A 524 4.59 38.13 -17.54
N ALA A 525 5.08 38.49 -18.74
CA ALA A 525 4.33 39.26 -19.71
C ALA A 525 3.74 38.31 -20.75
N ILE A 526 2.41 38.34 -20.89
CA ILE A 526 1.69 37.53 -21.86
C ILE A 526 1.46 38.36 -23.12
N GLY A 527 2.17 38.04 -24.18
CA GLY A 527 2.04 38.74 -25.45
C GLY A 527 3.00 38.17 -26.50
N SER A 528 2.71 38.42 -27.76
CA SER A 528 3.66 38.10 -28.86
C SER A 528 4.78 39.12 -28.88
N TYR A 529 6.03 38.64 -28.90
CA TYR A 529 7.20 39.50 -29.02
C TYR A 529 8.21 38.87 -30.00
N SER A 530 8.47 39.59 -31.10
CA SER A 530 9.39 39.14 -32.19
C SER A 530 9.06 37.79 -32.84
N GLY A 531 7.98 37.12 -32.47
CA GLY A 531 7.60 35.81 -33.02
C GLY A 531 8.39 34.60 -32.48
N TYR A 532 9.40 34.82 -31.60
CA TYR A 532 10.20 33.72 -31.04
C TYR A 532 9.57 33.08 -29.80
N ASN A 533 8.43 33.57 -29.35
CA ASN A 533 7.67 32.99 -28.21
C ASN A 533 6.34 32.36 -28.65
N GLN A 534 6.30 31.79 -29.88
CA GLN A 534 5.15 31.04 -30.40
C GLN A 534 5.17 29.58 -29.91
N GLU A 535 4.00 28.94 -29.85
CA GLU A 535 3.85 27.49 -29.59
C GLU A 535 4.67 26.99 -28.37
N ASP A 536 4.35 27.43 -27.16
CA ASP A 536 5.03 27.05 -25.91
C ASP A 536 6.48 27.55 -25.76
N SER A 537 6.99 28.33 -26.72
CA SER A 537 8.29 28.97 -26.59
C SER A 537 8.25 30.12 -25.60
N VAL A 538 9.35 30.34 -24.89
CA VAL A 538 9.50 31.37 -23.88
C VAL A 538 10.71 32.25 -24.18
N ILE A 539 10.55 33.55 -24.07
CA ILE A 539 11.64 34.53 -24.12
C ILE A 539 11.95 34.97 -22.68
N MET A 540 13.21 34.87 -22.28
CA MET A 540 13.66 35.27 -20.95
C MET A 540 14.53 36.51 -21.02
N ASN A 541 14.44 37.36 -20.00
CA ASN A 541 15.31 38.48 -19.83
C ASN A 541 16.72 38.00 -19.48
N LYS A 542 17.73 38.32 -20.32
CA LYS A 542 19.13 37.91 -20.12
C LYS A 542 19.70 38.42 -18.79
N SER A 543 19.48 39.67 -18.45
CA SER A 543 19.97 40.25 -17.19
C SER A 543 19.39 39.56 -15.95
N ALA A 544 18.15 39.06 -16.03
CA ALA A 544 17.55 38.29 -14.95
C ALA A 544 18.24 36.92 -14.81
N VAL A 545 18.52 36.25 -15.94
CA VAL A 545 19.28 34.99 -15.94
C VAL A 545 20.68 35.18 -15.39
N ASP A 546 21.38 36.23 -15.82
CA ASP A 546 22.75 36.58 -15.34
C ASP A 546 22.77 36.87 -13.82
N ARG A 547 21.65 37.37 -13.27
CA ARG A 547 21.48 37.60 -11.82
C ARG A 547 21.05 36.35 -11.05
N GLY A 548 20.83 35.24 -11.71
CA GLY A 548 20.53 33.94 -11.07
C GLY A 548 19.09 33.46 -11.19
N LEU A 549 18.29 34.02 -12.12
CA LEU A 549 16.95 33.45 -12.40
C LEU A 549 17.09 31.99 -12.85
N PHE A 550 16.39 31.08 -12.21
CA PHE A 550 16.44 29.62 -12.44
C PHE A 550 17.81 28.98 -12.25
N ARG A 551 18.74 29.65 -11.58
CA ARG A 551 20.02 29.03 -11.24
C ARG A 551 19.80 27.79 -10.38
N SER A 552 20.38 26.67 -10.80
CA SER A 552 20.27 25.40 -10.11
C SER A 552 21.62 24.69 -10.01
N THR A 553 21.75 23.83 -9.04
CA THR A 553 22.91 22.95 -8.88
C THR A 553 22.48 21.53 -9.19
N PHE A 554 23.23 20.88 -10.06
CA PHE A 554 23.06 19.48 -10.40
C PHE A 554 24.03 18.61 -9.63
N TYR A 555 23.51 17.65 -8.88
CA TYR A 555 24.29 16.68 -8.13
C TYR A 555 24.23 15.33 -8.83
N ARG A 556 25.37 14.67 -8.95
CA ARG A 556 25.45 13.31 -9.47
C ARG A 556 26.34 12.46 -8.57
N SER A 557 25.82 11.29 -8.16
CA SER A 557 26.60 10.32 -7.37
C SER A 557 27.05 9.18 -8.26
N TYR A 558 28.33 8.89 -8.20
CA TYR A 558 28.94 7.72 -8.84
C TYR A 558 29.25 6.70 -7.76
N ARG A 559 28.86 5.47 -8.01
CA ARG A 559 29.08 4.36 -7.08
C ARG A 559 29.72 3.20 -7.79
N GLU A 560 30.79 2.68 -7.24
CA GLU A 560 31.46 1.49 -7.69
C GLU A 560 31.71 0.53 -6.52
N ASP A 561 31.78 -0.78 -6.80
CA ASP A 561 32.07 -1.82 -5.84
C ASP A 561 33.27 -2.64 -6.32
N GLU A 562 34.13 -3.09 -5.40
CA GLU A 562 35.18 -4.08 -5.68
C GLU A 562 34.53 -5.45 -5.89
N LYS A 563 34.67 -6.03 -7.08
CA LYS A 563 34.10 -7.32 -7.42
C LYS A 563 35.15 -8.41 -7.33
N LYS A 564 34.78 -9.55 -6.76
CA LYS A 564 35.59 -10.75 -6.74
C LYS A 564 35.19 -11.65 -7.88
N ASN A 565 36.14 -12.02 -8.73
CA ASN A 565 35.92 -13.02 -9.76
C ASN A 565 35.92 -14.40 -9.13
N GLN A 566 34.80 -15.11 -9.19
CA GLN A 566 34.63 -16.44 -8.57
C GLN A 566 35.48 -17.51 -9.21
N SER A 567 35.80 -17.41 -10.50
CA SER A 567 36.61 -18.40 -11.22
C SER A 567 38.11 -18.27 -10.97
N SER A 568 38.62 -17.02 -10.84
CA SER A 568 40.04 -16.75 -10.63
C SER A 568 40.43 -16.45 -9.18
N GLY A 569 39.45 -16.24 -8.30
CA GLY A 569 39.67 -15.85 -6.91
C GLY A 569 40.22 -14.43 -6.72
N LYS A 570 40.46 -13.71 -7.81
CA LYS A 570 41.06 -12.38 -7.79
C LYS A 570 39.99 -11.31 -7.53
N GLU A 571 40.37 -10.26 -6.78
CA GLU A 571 39.49 -9.13 -6.42
C GLU A 571 39.96 -7.87 -7.13
N GLU A 572 39.00 -7.08 -7.62
CA GLU A 572 39.23 -5.67 -8.04
C GLU A 572 39.65 -4.85 -6.82
N LYS A 573 40.51 -3.86 -7.02
CA LYS A 573 40.94 -2.93 -5.96
C LYS A 573 40.85 -1.49 -6.43
N PHE A 574 40.42 -0.63 -5.53
CA PHE A 574 40.51 0.81 -5.73
C PHE A 574 41.94 1.28 -5.48
N MET A 575 42.53 1.91 -6.48
CA MET A 575 43.84 2.54 -6.38
C MET A 575 44.06 3.50 -7.54
N ASN A 576 45.00 4.42 -7.38
CA ASN A 576 45.49 5.23 -8.50
C ASN A 576 46.35 4.32 -9.42
N PRO A 577 45.98 4.08 -10.68
CA PRO A 577 46.73 3.18 -11.55
C PRO A 577 48.03 3.83 -12.03
N ASP A 578 49.17 3.16 -11.82
CA ASP A 578 50.46 3.58 -12.37
C ASP A 578 50.59 3.12 -13.84
N LYS A 579 50.97 4.04 -14.72
CA LYS A 579 51.19 3.81 -16.16
C LYS A 579 52.20 2.69 -16.45
N LYS A 580 53.17 2.49 -15.57
CA LYS A 580 54.21 1.45 -15.74
C LYS A 580 53.69 0.06 -15.55
N TYR A 581 52.70 -0.13 -14.65
CA TYR A 581 52.23 -1.45 -14.24
C TYR A 581 50.80 -1.77 -14.67
N THR A 582 50.09 -0.78 -15.28
CA THR A 582 48.68 -0.95 -15.63
C THR A 582 48.52 -0.98 -17.14
N LYS A 583 47.89 -2.07 -17.67
CA LYS A 583 47.51 -2.19 -19.09
C LYS A 583 46.09 -1.65 -19.31
N ASN A 584 45.80 -1.19 -20.53
CA ASN A 584 44.48 -0.75 -20.98
C ASN A 584 43.92 0.44 -20.17
N MET A 585 44.77 1.37 -19.77
CA MET A 585 44.31 2.63 -19.19
C MET A 585 43.53 3.45 -20.22
N LYS A 586 42.47 4.12 -19.79
CA LYS A 586 41.77 5.10 -20.62
C LYS A 586 42.68 6.29 -20.88
N PRO A 587 42.62 6.93 -22.06
CA PRO A 587 43.37 8.15 -22.37
C PRO A 587 42.75 9.36 -21.64
N CYS A 588 42.87 9.41 -20.33
CA CYS A 588 42.29 10.40 -19.45
C CYS A 588 43.32 10.82 -18.39
N ASN A 589 43.03 11.84 -17.63
CA ASN A 589 43.90 12.37 -16.56
C ASN A 589 43.62 11.65 -15.24
N TYR A 590 44.66 11.10 -14.63
CA TYR A 590 44.61 10.40 -13.34
C TYR A 590 45.28 11.19 -12.19
N GLU A 591 45.81 12.37 -12.45
CA GLU A 591 46.61 13.12 -11.48
C GLU A 591 45.80 13.56 -10.25
N LYS A 592 44.50 13.74 -10.40
CA LYS A 592 43.63 14.16 -9.31
C LYS A 592 43.21 13.02 -8.37
N LEU A 593 43.60 11.77 -8.67
CA LEU A 593 43.33 10.61 -7.82
C LEU A 593 44.34 10.51 -6.69
N GLU A 594 43.83 10.29 -5.47
CA GLU A 594 44.66 9.88 -4.33
C GLU A 594 45.08 8.40 -4.44
N SER A 595 45.97 7.97 -3.57
CA SER A 595 46.45 6.57 -3.51
C SER A 595 45.31 5.56 -3.27
N ASN A 596 44.22 5.97 -2.65
CA ASN A 596 43.01 5.17 -2.42
C ASN A 596 42.14 4.97 -3.67
N GLY A 597 42.49 5.60 -4.80
CA GLY A 597 41.75 5.52 -6.07
C GLY A 597 40.57 6.47 -6.18
N PHE A 598 40.39 7.41 -5.27
CA PHE A 598 39.33 8.43 -5.33
C PHE A 598 39.91 9.81 -5.50
N VAL A 599 39.14 10.72 -6.10
CA VAL A 599 39.45 12.15 -6.16
C VAL A 599 39.32 12.77 -4.77
N LYS A 600 40.22 13.65 -4.41
CA LYS A 600 40.18 14.41 -3.15
C LYS A 600 38.91 15.26 -3.09
N GLU A 601 38.36 15.41 -1.90
CA GLU A 601 37.19 16.24 -1.66
C GLU A 601 37.45 17.71 -2.08
N ASN A 602 36.42 18.38 -2.56
CA ASN A 602 36.46 19.76 -3.04
C ASN A 602 37.41 20.02 -4.22
N THR A 603 37.76 19.00 -4.99
CA THR A 603 38.60 19.14 -6.19
C THR A 603 37.69 19.42 -7.41
N TYR A 604 38.07 20.46 -8.17
CA TYR A 604 37.44 20.72 -9.47
C TYR A 604 37.84 19.62 -10.46
N VAL A 605 36.85 19.02 -11.18
CA VAL A 605 37.06 17.97 -12.16
C VAL A 605 36.46 18.35 -13.50
N ASP A 606 37.18 18.03 -14.58
CA ASP A 606 36.75 18.20 -15.97
C ASP A 606 36.32 16.88 -16.58
N GLY A 607 35.82 16.95 -17.83
CA GLY A 607 35.33 15.77 -18.56
C GLY A 607 36.37 14.68 -18.78
N ASP A 608 37.66 15.05 -18.84
CA ASP A 608 38.78 14.13 -19.06
C ASP A 608 39.40 13.58 -17.78
N ASP A 609 38.93 14.02 -16.60
CA ASP A 609 39.47 13.56 -15.32
C ASP A 609 38.81 12.23 -14.89
N ILE A 610 39.62 11.31 -14.40
CA ILE A 610 39.12 10.09 -13.75
C ILE A 610 38.82 10.40 -12.28
N ILE A 611 37.59 10.08 -11.85
CA ILE A 611 37.11 10.32 -10.47
C ILE A 611 37.22 9.09 -9.59
N ILE A 612 37.18 7.87 -10.16
CA ILE A 612 37.36 6.59 -9.47
C ILE A 612 38.33 5.73 -10.27
N GLY A 613 39.46 5.38 -9.68
CA GLY A 613 40.43 4.43 -10.21
C GLY A 613 40.22 3.04 -9.63
N LYS A 614 39.99 2.06 -10.51
CA LYS A 614 39.79 0.66 -10.11
C LYS A 614 40.61 -0.25 -11.02
N VAL A 615 41.37 -1.16 -10.45
CA VAL A 615 42.25 -2.06 -11.19
C VAL A 615 41.94 -3.51 -10.86
N PHE A 616 42.24 -4.39 -11.83
CA PHE A 616 42.10 -5.84 -11.68
C PHE A 616 43.45 -6.53 -11.86
N PRO A 617 43.92 -7.39 -10.95
CA PRO A 617 45.22 -8.05 -11.05
C PRO A 617 45.22 -9.10 -12.17
N ILE A 618 46.07 -8.91 -13.17
CA ILE A 618 46.32 -9.84 -14.27
C ILE A 618 47.49 -10.79 -13.84
N LYS A 619 47.44 -12.06 -14.21
CA LYS A 619 48.63 -12.91 -14.06
C LYS A 619 49.72 -12.39 -14.98
N SER A 620 50.95 -12.22 -14.49
CA SER A 620 52.09 -12.05 -15.35
C SER A 620 52.20 -13.33 -16.19
N THR A 621 51.94 -13.24 -17.47
CA THR A 621 52.45 -14.22 -18.42
C THR A 621 53.95 -14.00 -18.46
N GLY A 622 54.68 -14.89 -17.76
CA GLY A 622 56.12 -14.92 -17.81
C GLY A 622 56.67 -15.09 -19.21
#